data_34e622561be2cd094fc0958894e74a58
#
_entry.id   34e622561be2cd094fc0958894e74a58
#
_cell.length_a   1.000
_cell.length_b   1.000
_cell.length_c   1.000
_cell.angle_alpha   90.00
_cell.angle_beta   90.00
_cell.angle_gamma   90.00
#
_symmetry.space_group_name_H-M   'P 1'
#
loop_
_entity.id
_entity.type
_entity.pdbx_description
1 polymer ?
#
loop_
_entity_poly.entity_id
_entity_poly.type
_entity_poly.pdbx_seq_one_letter_code
_entity_poly.pdbx_strand_id
1 'polypeptide(L)'
;LGDILLHIVFYAKIGSEKEAFDIGSVIDSLCEKLIRRHPHIYGDTVAKDEETVKQNWEKIKLSEKGNTSVLGGVPKSLPALIKAMRIQEKARGVGFDWEEKHQVWEKVEEEMQEFKEEFNTLEGQEIDKTKATGEFGDLLFSLITLMD
;
A
#
# COMPACT_ATOMS: atom_id res chain seq x y z
N LEU A 1 -10.82 19.11 10.38
CA LEU A 1 -10.26 19.78 9.19
C LEU A 1 -9.55 21.09 9.57
N GLY A 2 -10.15 21.95 10.44
CA GLY A 2 -9.53 23.20 10.88
C GLY A 2 -8.16 22.98 11.51
N ASP A 3 -8.03 21.97 12.38
CA ASP A 3 -6.76 21.65 13.05
C ASP A 3 -5.68 21.18 12.05
N ILE A 4 -6.07 20.42 11.02
CA ILE A 4 -5.14 20.03 9.95
C ILE A 4 -4.65 21.27 9.18
N LEU A 5 -5.56 22.18 8.84
CA LEU A 5 -5.20 23.43 8.17
C LEU A 5 -4.28 24.29 9.05
N LEU A 6 -4.56 24.38 10.37
CA LEU A 6 -3.71 25.06 11.32
C LEU A 6 -2.28 24.52 11.30
N HIS A 7 -2.13 23.19 11.33
CA HIS A 7 -0.80 22.56 11.25
C HIS A 7 -0.07 22.88 9.93
N ILE A 8 -0.78 22.86 8.80
CA ILE A 8 -0.19 23.19 7.49
C ILE A 8 0.34 24.63 7.50
N VAL A 9 -0.48 25.60 7.94
CA VAL A 9 -0.10 27.01 8.00
C VAL A 9 1.05 27.23 9.00
N PHE A 10 0.99 26.58 10.15
CA PHE A 10 2.02 26.68 11.18
C PHE A 10 3.38 26.14 10.71
N TYR A 11 3.41 24.97 10.08
CA TYR A 11 4.64 24.41 9.53
C TYR A 11 5.16 25.24 8.35
N ALA A 12 4.29 25.75 7.49
CA ALA A 12 4.70 26.65 6.40
C ALA A 12 5.32 27.95 6.94
N LYS A 13 4.79 28.50 8.07
CA LYS A 13 5.38 29.66 8.73
C LYS A 13 6.77 29.34 9.29
N ILE A 14 6.95 28.22 9.97
CA ILE A 14 8.27 27.79 10.47
C ILE A 14 9.24 27.55 9.30
N GLY A 15 8.78 26.95 8.20
CA GLY A 15 9.59 26.75 7.00
C GLY A 15 10.06 28.06 6.38
N SER A 16 9.17 29.06 6.31
CA SER A 16 9.47 30.39 5.81
C SER A 16 10.50 31.13 6.67
N GLU A 17 10.41 31.02 8.00
CA GLU A 17 11.39 31.61 8.92
C GLU A 17 12.78 30.98 8.81
N LYS A 18 12.86 29.74 8.31
CA LYS A 18 14.11 29.04 8.04
C LYS A 18 14.57 29.14 6.57
N GLU A 19 13.89 29.94 5.76
CA GLU A 19 14.14 30.10 4.34
C GLU A 19 14.16 28.77 3.56
N ALA A 20 13.40 27.76 4.05
CA ALA A 20 13.38 26.44 3.45
C ALA A 20 12.21 26.25 2.47
N PHE A 21 11.01 26.70 2.84
CA PHE A 21 9.78 26.70 2.03
C PHE A 21 8.74 27.62 2.66
N ASP A 22 7.71 27.96 1.91
CA ASP A 22 6.56 28.75 2.36
C ASP A 22 5.25 28.13 1.93
N ILE A 23 4.13 28.74 2.29
CA ILE A 23 2.80 28.22 1.92
C ILE A 23 2.59 28.25 0.40
N GLY A 24 3.16 29.20 -0.32
CA GLY A 24 3.09 29.26 -1.79
C GLY A 24 3.75 28.05 -2.41
N SER A 25 5.00 27.78 -2.08
CA SER A 25 5.76 26.63 -2.59
C SER A 25 5.13 25.27 -2.22
N VAL A 26 4.47 25.17 -1.05
CA VAL A 26 3.71 23.98 -0.66
C VAL A 26 2.50 23.76 -1.57
N ILE A 27 1.74 24.84 -1.85
CA ILE A 27 0.57 24.79 -2.74
C ILE A 27 0.99 24.48 -4.18
N ASP A 28 2.01 25.15 -4.70
CA ASP A 28 2.51 24.94 -6.06
C ASP A 28 2.97 23.49 -6.25
N SER A 29 3.76 22.97 -5.34
CA SER A 29 4.21 21.57 -5.38
C SER A 29 3.05 20.56 -5.32
N LEU A 30 2.00 20.87 -4.57
CA LEU A 30 0.79 20.05 -4.52
C LEU A 30 0.04 20.11 -5.85
N CYS A 31 -0.16 21.29 -6.42
CA CYS A 31 -0.84 21.49 -7.71
C CYS A 31 -0.10 20.76 -8.85
N GLU A 32 1.21 20.95 -8.97
CA GLU A 32 2.04 20.26 -9.97
C GLU A 32 1.92 18.73 -9.84
N LYS A 33 1.98 18.22 -8.62
CA LYS A 33 1.81 16.79 -8.36
C LYS A 33 0.44 16.28 -8.78
N LEU A 34 -0.64 17.01 -8.49
CA LEU A 34 -2.00 16.64 -8.86
C LEU A 34 -2.21 16.68 -10.37
N ILE A 35 -1.75 17.73 -11.05
CA ILE A 35 -1.81 17.85 -12.51
C ILE A 35 -1.09 16.68 -13.17
N ARG A 36 0.13 16.41 -12.76
CA ARG A 36 0.95 15.32 -13.31
C ARG A 36 0.30 13.94 -13.11
N ARG A 37 -0.34 13.70 -11.95
CA ARG A 37 -0.95 12.40 -11.62
C ARG A 37 -2.35 12.20 -12.18
N HIS A 38 -2.96 13.24 -12.76
CA HIS A 38 -4.29 13.17 -13.35
C HIS A 38 -4.26 13.58 -14.85
N PRO A 39 -3.47 12.88 -15.68
CA PRO A 39 -3.38 13.23 -17.11
C PRO A 39 -4.69 13.02 -17.87
N HIS A 40 -5.64 12.27 -17.32
CA HIS A 40 -6.99 12.11 -17.85
C HIS A 40 -7.90 13.33 -17.60
N ILE A 41 -7.50 14.26 -16.70
CA ILE A 41 -8.22 15.52 -16.43
C ILE A 41 -7.50 16.70 -17.10
N TYR A 42 -6.17 16.75 -16.99
CA TYR A 42 -5.36 17.89 -17.38
C TYR A 42 -4.53 17.66 -18.65
N GLY A 43 -4.60 16.48 -19.26
CA GLY A 43 -3.88 16.10 -20.47
C GLY A 43 -4.73 15.32 -21.45
N ASP A 44 -4.12 14.66 -22.40
CA ASP A 44 -4.78 13.96 -23.50
C ASP A 44 -5.02 12.46 -23.25
N THR A 45 -4.74 11.98 -22.04
CA THR A 45 -4.90 10.56 -21.70
C THR A 45 -6.37 10.20 -21.48
N VAL A 46 -6.89 9.28 -22.27
CA VAL A 46 -8.26 8.79 -22.09
C VAL A 46 -8.26 7.65 -21.08
N ALA A 47 -8.94 7.84 -19.95
CA ALA A 47 -9.24 6.76 -19.00
C ALA A 47 -10.71 6.39 -19.12
N LYS A 48 -11.00 5.13 -19.44
CA LYS A 48 -12.36 4.65 -19.70
C LYS A 48 -13.14 4.31 -18.43
N ASP A 49 -12.43 3.99 -17.35
CA ASP A 49 -12.98 3.53 -16.09
C ASP A 49 -12.09 3.92 -14.90
N GLU A 50 -12.62 3.74 -13.70
CA GLU A 50 -11.94 4.07 -12.45
C GLU A 50 -10.67 3.22 -12.24
N GLU A 51 -10.68 1.98 -12.67
CA GLU A 51 -9.56 1.07 -12.53
C GLU A 51 -8.37 1.52 -13.38
N THR A 52 -8.61 1.90 -14.63
CA THR A 52 -7.60 2.51 -15.51
C THR A 52 -7.00 3.77 -14.89
N VAL A 53 -7.81 4.62 -14.23
CA VAL A 53 -7.33 5.80 -13.52
C VAL A 53 -6.38 5.41 -12.38
N LYS A 54 -6.76 4.44 -11.56
CA LYS A 54 -5.93 3.94 -10.42
C LYS A 54 -4.62 3.35 -10.91
N GLN A 55 -4.64 2.51 -11.93
CA GLN A 55 -3.44 1.90 -12.50
C GLN A 55 -2.49 2.96 -13.09
N ASN A 56 -3.01 3.94 -13.84
CA ASN A 56 -2.21 5.03 -14.37
C ASN A 56 -1.59 5.88 -13.26
N TRP A 57 -2.36 6.16 -12.21
CA TRP A 57 -1.88 6.93 -11.05
C TRP A 57 -0.73 6.21 -10.32
N GLU A 58 -0.84 4.89 -10.08
CA GLU A 58 0.26 4.11 -9.48
C GLU A 58 1.48 4.02 -10.39
N LYS A 59 1.30 3.84 -11.71
CA LYS A 59 2.41 3.84 -12.69
C LYS A 59 3.16 5.18 -12.69
N ILE A 60 2.44 6.29 -12.72
CA ILE A 60 3.03 7.62 -12.69
C ILE A 60 3.79 7.84 -11.37
N LYS A 61 3.20 7.43 -10.25
CA LYS A 61 3.82 7.53 -8.94
C LYS A 61 5.09 6.68 -8.81
N LEU A 62 5.14 5.51 -9.45
CA LEU A 62 6.35 4.67 -9.50
C LEU A 62 7.47 5.32 -10.32
N SER A 63 7.13 6.07 -11.38
CA SER A 63 8.12 6.77 -12.20
C SER A 63 8.70 8.03 -11.54
N GLU A 64 8.12 8.48 -10.42
CA GLU A 64 8.62 9.63 -9.69
C GLU A 64 9.93 9.33 -8.96
N LYS A 65 10.85 10.32 -8.94
CA LYS A 65 12.14 10.20 -8.25
C LYS A 65 11.95 9.85 -6.76
N GLY A 66 12.60 8.78 -6.32
CA GLY A 66 12.57 8.30 -4.93
C GLY A 66 11.70 7.06 -4.70
N ASN A 67 10.86 6.65 -5.64
CA ASN A 67 10.14 5.39 -5.56
C ASN A 67 10.96 4.27 -6.21
N THR A 68 11.63 3.48 -5.38
CA THR A 68 12.46 2.34 -5.84
C THR A 68 11.67 1.02 -5.91
N SER A 69 10.46 0.98 -5.34
CA SER A 69 9.59 -0.19 -5.38
C SER A 69 8.11 0.18 -5.24
N VAL A 70 7.24 -0.70 -5.72
CA VAL A 70 5.77 -0.58 -5.58
C VAL A 70 5.38 -0.42 -4.11
N LEU A 71 6.00 -1.19 -3.24
CA LEU A 71 5.72 -1.22 -1.81
C LEU A 71 6.43 -0.14 -1.00
N GLY A 72 7.41 0.57 -1.59
CA GLY A 72 8.24 1.57 -0.91
C GLY A 72 7.46 2.73 -0.26
N GLY A 73 6.25 3.01 -0.75
CA GLY A 73 5.37 4.03 -0.18
C GLY A 73 4.42 3.55 0.93
N VAL A 74 4.55 2.31 1.41
CA VAL A 74 3.77 1.79 2.55
C VAL A 74 4.50 2.13 3.85
N PRO A 75 3.94 2.97 4.73
CA PRO A 75 4.61 3.33 5.98
C PRO A 75 4.86 2.11 6.86
N LYS A 76 6.08 2.00 7.40
CA LYS A 76 6.46 0.88 8.28
C LYS A 76 5.68 0.87 9.60
N SER A 77 5.21 2.03 10.04
CA SER A 77 4.49 2.24 11.31
C SER A 77 3.00 1.90 11.26
N LEU A 78 2.46 1.52 10.11
CA LEU A 78 1.05 1.12 10.02
C LEU A 78 0.78 -0.15 10.86
N PRO A 79 -0.40 -0.25 11.50
CA PRO A 79 -0.88 -1.50 12.08
C PRO A 79 -0.86 -2.62 11.04
N ALA A 80 -0.53 -3.85 11.47
CA ALA A 80 -0.24 -4.97 10.57
C ALA A 80 -1.38 -5.22 9.55
N LEU A 81 -2.63 -5.24 10.01
CA LEU A 81 -3.80 -5.46 9.16
C LEU A 81 -3.93 -4.37 8.08
N ILE A 82 -3.86 -3.10 8.48
CA ILE A 82 -3.94 -1.96 7.54
C ILE A 82 -2.76 -1.98 6.57
N LYS A 83 -1.59 -2.38 7.05
CA LYS A 83 -0.40 -2.51 6.20
C LYS A 83 -0.57 -3.62 5.16
N ALA A 84 -1.14 -4.77 5.53
CA ALA A 84 -1.44 -5.87 4.62
C ALA A 84 -2.42 -5.43 3.52
N MET A 85 -3.55 -4.81 3.89
CA MET A 85 -4.52 -4.24 2.94
C MET A 85 -3.85 -3.25 1.98
N ARG A 86 -3.00 -2.34 2.49
CA ARG A 86 -2.28 -1.37 1.63
C ARG A 86 -1.26 -2.02 0.70
N ILE A 87 -0.62 -3.11 1.12
CA ILE A 87 0.29 -3.90 0.27
C ILE A 87 -0.50 -4.54 -0.88
N GLN A 88 -1.62 -5.18 -0.58
CA GLN A 88 -2.48 -5.82 -1.59
C GLN A 88 -3.05 -4.82 -2.58
N GLU A 89 -3.60 -3.69 -2.10
CA GLU A 89 -4.09 -2.61 -2.95
C GLU A 89 -3.01 -2.13 -3.95
N LYS A 90 -1.77 -1.99 -3.47
CA LYS A 90 -0.66 -1.56 -4.32
C LYS A 90 -0.23 -2.63 -5.32
N ALA A 91 -0.22 -3.91 -4.93
CA ALA A 91 0.09 -5.02 -5.82
C ALA A 91 -0.94 -5.10 -6.96
N ARG A 92 -2.23 -5.00 -6.64
CA ARG A 92 -3.31 -4.93 -7.63
C ARG A 92 -3.17 -3.72 -8.56
N GLY A 93 -2.84 -2.56 -8.02
CA GLY A 93 -2.64 -1.33 -8.80
C GLY A 93 -1.55 -1.43 -9.89
N VAL A 94 -0.67 -2.42 -9.82
CA VAL A 94 0.36 -2.70 -10.84
C VAL A 94 0.08 -3.97 -11.63
N GLY A 95 -1.12 -4.55 -11.48
CA GLY A 95 -1.55 -5.73 -12.23
C GLY A 95 -1.13 -7.07 -11.61
N PHE A 96 -0.67 -7.05 -10.34
CA PHE A 96 -0.42 -8.28 -9.59
C PHE A 96 -1.65 -8.59 -8.74
N ASP A 97 -2.62 -9.26 -9.36
CA ASP A 97 -3.88 -9.65 -8.76
C ASP A 97 -4.26 -11.07 -9.15
N TRP A 98 -5.16 -11.67 -8.39
CA TRP A 98 -5.74 -12.97 -8.71
C TRP A 98 -6.78 -12.81 -9.82
N GLU A 99 -6.76 -13.74 -10.79
CA GLU A 99 -7.74 -13.73 -11.89
C GLU A 99 -9.15 -14.09 -11.39
N GLU A 100 -9.23 -15.02 -10.43
CA GLU A 100 -10.50 -15.52 -9.90
C GLU A 100 -10.45 -15.73 -8.38
N LYS A 101 -11.58 -15.46 -7.71
CA LYS A 101 -11.70 -15.59 -6.24
C LYS A 101 -11.43 -17.01 -5.70
N HIS A 102 -11.68 -18.04 -6.48
CA HIS A 102 -11.41 -19.42 -6.03
C HIS A 102 -9.90 -19.65 -5.81
N GLN A 103 -9.02 -19.03 -6.60
CA GLN A 103 -7.58 -19.14 -6.43
C GLN A 103 -7.11 -18.59 -5.08
N VAL A 104 -7.79 -17.55 -4.58
CA VAL A 104 -7.53 -17.01 -3.24
C VAL A 104 -7.94 -18.03 -2.16
N TRP A 105 -9.07 -18.73 -2.34
CA TRP A 105 -9.49 -19.78 -1.43
C TRP A 105 -8.52 -20.96 -1.42
N GLU A 106 -8.05 -21.41 -2.57
CA GLU A 106 -7.02 -22.46 -2.67
C GLU A 106 -5.76 -22.06 -1.90
N LYS A 107 -5.34 -20.79 -2.01
CA LYS A 107 -4.20 -20.27 -1.24
C LYS A 107 -4.48 -20.24 0.27
N VAL A 108 -5.68 -19.88 0.71
CA VAL A 108 -6.05 -19.94 2.14
C VAL A 108 -6.01 -21.38 2.68
N GLU A 109 -6.46 -22.35 1.88
CA GLU A 109 -6.41 -23.76 2.26
C GLU A 109 -4.96 -24.27 2.35
N GLU A 110 -4.10 -23.86 1.41
CA GLU A 110 -2.67 -24.15 1.42
C GLU A 110 -2.00 -23.60 2.70
N GLU A 111 -2.13 -22.30 2.97
CA GLU A 111 -1.54 -21.66 4.15
C GLU A 111 -2.10 -22.22 5.47
N MET A 112 -3.39 -22.59 5.49
CA MET A 112 -3.99 -23.26 6.62
C MET A 112 -3.36 -24.65 6.87
N GLN A 113 -3.04 -25.37 5.81
CA GLN A 113 -2.41 -26.67 5.90
C GLN A 113 -0.94 -26.54 6.36
N GLU A 114 -0.19 -25.60 5.81
CA GLU A 114 1.19 -25.32 6.21
C GLU A 114 1.27 -24.88 7.68
N PHE A 115 0.38 -24.00 8.11
CA PHE A 115 0.27 -23.63 9.53
C PHE A 115 -0.05 -24.82 10.43
N LYS A 116 -0.95 -25.75 10.03
CA LYS A 116 -1.24 -26.97 10.80
C LYS A 116 -0.02 -27.91 10.89
N GLU A 117 0.76 -28.01 9.83
CA GLU A 117 1.94 -28.88 9.79
C GLU A 117 2.99 -28.48 10.82
N GLU A 118 3.12 -27.18 11.13
CA GLU A 118 4.04 -26.72 12.19
C GLU A 118 3.63 -27.18 13.61
N PHE A 119 2.38 -27.63 13.79
CA PHE A 119 1.89 -28.23 15.05
C PHE A 119 1.87 -29.76 15.04
N ASN A 120 2.11 -30.41 13.90
CA ASN A 120 2.22 -31.87 13.80
C ASN A 120 3.61 -32.36 14.20
N THR A 121 4.06 -31.96 15.38
CA THR A 121 5.36 -32.39 15.94
C THR A 121 5.23 -33.79 16.55
N LEU A 122 6.28 -34.61 16.40
CA LEU A 122 6.37 -35.89 17.10
C LEU A 122 6.43 -35.65 18.62
N GLU A 123 5.93 -36.62 19.42
CA GLU A 123 5.97 -36.51 20.88
C GLU A 123 7.41 -36.19 21.37
N GLY A 124 7.56 -35.06 22.07
CA GLY A 124 8.82 -34.58 22.63
C GLY A 124 9.58 -33.54 21.77
N GLN A 125 9.08 -33.14 20.61
CA GLN A 125 9.61 -32.01 19.85
C GLN A 125 8.92 -30.72 20.22
N GLU A 126 9.70 -29.65 20.41
CA GLU A 126 9.12 -28.30 20.58
C GLU A 126 8.72 -27.72 19.22
N ILE A 127 7.57 -27.02 19.20
CA ILE A 127 7.10 -26.28 18.03
C ILE A 127 8.11 -25.16 17.69
N ASP A 128 8.52 -25.08 16.43
CA ASP A 128 9.27 -23.93 15.94
C ASP A 128 8.37 -22.71 15.86
N LYS A 129 8.40 -21.91 16.93
CA LYS A 129 7.58 -20.70 17.04
C LYS A 129 7.84 -19.68 15.92
N THR A 130 9.05 -19.67 15.36
CA THR A 130 9.40 -18.71 14.30
C THR A 130 8.70 -19.08 13.00
N LYS A 131 8.75 -20.35 12.63
CA LYS A 131 8.02 -20.88 11.46
C LYS A 131 6.53 -20.76 11.65
N ALA A 132 5.98 -21.29 12.76
CA ALA A 132 4.54 -21.20 13.03
C ALA A 132 4.01 -19.75 13.02
N THR A 133 4.82 -18.76 13.44
CA THR A 133 4.45 -17.34 13.34
C THR A 133 4.49 -16.85 11.89
N GLY A 134 5.41 -17.35 11.07
CA GLY A 134 5.47 -17.08 9.64
C GLY A 134 4.20 -17.55 8.94
N GLU A 135 3.89 -18.86 9.02
CA GLU A 135 2.72 -19.48 8.40
C GLU A 135 1.40 -18.85 8.87
N PHE A 136 1.32 -18.50 10.16
CA PHE A 136 0.16 -17.75 10.65
C PHE A 136 0.04 -16.37 10.02
N GLY A 137 1.15 -15.69 9.76
CA GLY A 137 1.19 -14.40 9.07
C GLY A 137 0.71 -14.53 7.62
N ASP A 138 1.15 -15.56 6.90
CA ASP A 138 0.80 -15.83 5.50
C ASP A 138 -0.68 -16.23 5.37
N LEU A 139 -1.18 -17.06 6.28
CA LEU A 139 -2.62 -17.36 6.39
C LEU A 139 -3.46 -16.10 6.62
N LEU A 140 -3.07 -15.23 7.55
CA LEU A 140 -3.79 -13.96 7.78
C LEU A 140 -3.74 -13.05 6.55
N PHE A 141 -2.61 -13.00 5.85
CA PHE A 141 -2.46 -12.20 4.63
C PHE A 141 -3.39 -12.70 3.51
N SER A 142 -3.47 -14.02 3.33
CA SER A 142 -4.38 -14.66 2.36
C SER A 142 -5.85 -14.43 2.70
N LEU A 143 -6.23 -14.51 3.99
CA LEU A 143 -7.59 -14.19 4.45
C LEU A 143 -7.97 -12.72 4.21
N ILE A 144 -7.03 -11.79 4.37
CA ILE A 144 -7.28 -10.36 4.08
C ILE A 144 -7.55 -10.17 2.59
N THR A 145 -6.89 -10.93 1.71
CA THR A 145 -7.11 -10.87 0.25
C THR A 145 -8.56 -11.22 -0.13
N LEU A 146 -9.23 -12.10 0.62
CA LEU A 146 -10.64 -12.43 0.40
C LEU A 146 -11.62 -11.30 0.74
N MET A 147 -11.21 -10.31 1.54
CA MET A 147 -12.07 -9.22 2.00
C MET A 147 -12.23 -8.09 0.97
N ASP A 148 -11.41 -8.10 -0.06
CA ASP A 148 -11.37 -7.15 -1.16
C ASP A 148 -11.99 -7.74 -2.44
#